data_0d02331fbc40b0ae08c812e34be378e5
#
_entry.id   0d02331fbc40b0ae08c812e34be378e5
#
_cell.length_a   1.000
_cell.length_b   1.000
_cell.length_c   1.000
_cell.angle_alpha   90.00
_cell.angle_beta   90.00
_cell.angle_gamma   90.00
#
_symmetry.space_group_name_H-M   'P 1'
#
loop_
_entity.id
_entity.type
_entity.pdbx_description
1 polymer ?
#
loop_
_entity_poly.entity_id
_entity_poly.type
_entity_poly.pdbx_seq_one_letter_code
_entity_poly.pdbx_strand_id
1 'polypeptide(L)'
;MATSTQIRETAAENLGILGEGEVLASYEVGDLDQAITEVYNELRQMNLTTWASTDAVPDEYARSFAMLVAESRAVKYQIPDNRYQRIKLEASSAIMRIRALQAKDKLGQTEIESM
;
A
#
# COMPACT_ATOMS: atom_id res chain seq x y z
N MET A 1 5.62 12.72 3.25
CA MET A 1 4.38 11.94 3.06
C MET A 1 4.21 11.56 1.59
N ALA A 2 3.67 10.38 1.33
CA ALA A 2 3.44 9.94 -0.03
C ALA A 2 2.04 10.33 -0.50
N THR A 3 1.95 10.84 -1.74
CA THR A 3 0.67 11.16 -2.37
C THR A 3 0.06 9.89 -2.98
N SER A 4 -1.23 9.93 -3.31
CA SER A 4 -1.89 8.82 -4.00
C SER A 4 -1.22 8.53 -5.36
N THR A 5 -0.72 9.56 -6.05
CA THR A 5 0.02 9.38 -7.29
C THR A 5 1.30 8.58 -7.07
N GLN A 6 2.05 8.87 -6.01
CA GLN A 6 3.28 8.15 -5.68
C GLN A 6 2.98 6.69 -5.31
N ILE A 7 1.93 6.46 -4.53
CA ILE A 7 1.49 5.10 -4.16
C ILE A 7 1.09 4.33 -5.43
N ARG A 8 0.34 4.94 -6.32
CA ARG A 8 -0.08 4.34 -7.58
C ARG A 8 1.12 3.93 -8.44
N GLU A 9 2.08 4.83 -8.60
CA GLU A 9 3.28 4.55 -9.38
C GLU A 9 4.11 3.42 -8.77
N THR A 10 4.28 3.42 -7.46
CA THR A 10 5.02 2.36 -6.76
C THR A 10 4.33 1.02 -6.94
N ALA A 11 3.01 0.99 -6.79
CA ALA A 11 2.23 -0.24 -6.99
C ALA A 11 2.37 -0.75 -8.43
N ALA A 12 2.31 0.15 -9.42
CA ALA A 12 2.47 -0.20 -10.83
C ALA A 12 3.86 -0.76 -11.13
N GLU A 13 4.89 -0.18 -10.52
CA GLU A 13 6.26 -0.70 -10.65
C GLU A 13 6.38 -2.09 -10.05
N ASN A 14 5.77 -2.31 -8.88
CA ASN A 14 5.77 -3.62 -8.22
C ASN A 14 5.06 -4.66 -9.07
N LEU A 15 3.99 -4.28 -9.77
CA LEU A 15 3.29 -5.16 -10.70
C LEU A 15 4.05 -5.40 -12.00
N GLY A 16 5.02 -4.54 -12.30
CA GLY A 16 5.77 -4.62 -13.55
C GLY A 16 5.04 -4.08 -14.77
N ILE A 17 3.97 -3.31 -14.55
CA ILE A 17 3.19 -2.71 -15.64
C ILE A 17 3.64 -1.28 -15.96
N LEU A 18 4.54 -0.72 -15.15
CA LEU A 18 5.12 0.60 -15.38
C LEU A 18 6.64 0.48 -15.41
N GLY A 19 7.24 0.72 -16.57
CA GLY A 19 8.67 0.77 -16.72
C GLY A 19 9.22 2.18 -16.53
N GLU A 20 10.53 2.29 -16.44
CA GLU A 20 11.20 3.58 -16.29
C GLU A 20 10.91 4.45 -17.49
N GLY A 21 10.46 5.68 -17.22
CA GLY A 21 10.12 6.64 -18.28
C GLY A 21 8.76 6.42 -18.94
N GLU A 22 8.02 5.38 -18.54
CA GLU A 22 6.69 5.12 -19.06
C GLU A 22 5.62 5.86 -18.28
N VAL A 23 4.44 6.00 -18.90
CA VAL A 23 3.26 6.63 -18.29
C VAL A 23 2.12 5.61 -18.30
N LEU A 24 1.39 5.53 -17.19
CA LEU A 24 0.23 4.63 -17.10
C LEU A 24 -0.89 5.07 -18.03
N ALA A 25 -1.58 4.08 -18.61
CA ALA A 25 -2.79 4.34 -19.40
C ALA A 25 -3.91 4.84 -18.48
N SER A 26 -4.87 5.57 -19.04
CA SER A 26 -5.97 6.14 -18.26
C SER A 26 -6.74 5.09 -17.46
N TYR A 27 -7.00 3.91 -18.05
CA TYR A 27 -7.73 2.86 -17.36
C TYR A 27 -6.92 2.28 -16.19
N GLU A 28 -5.59 2.22 -16.31
CA GLU A 28 -4.72 1.77 -15.24
C GLU A 28 -4.70 2.75 -14.08
N VAL A 29 -4.67 4.03 -14.38
CA VAL A 29 -4.75 5.10 -13.37
C VAL A 29 -6.03 4.96 -12.55
N GLY A 30 -7.17 4.86 -13.22
CA GLY A 30 -8.46 4.74 -12.56
C GLY A 30 -8.58 3.46 -11.72
N ASP A 31 -8.13 2.33 -12.27
CA ASP A 31 -8.18 1.06 -11.59
C ASP A 31 -7.31 1.03 -10.34
N LEU A 32 -6.08 1.54 -10.45
CA LEU A 32 -5.16 1.58 -9.30
C LEU A 32 -5.61 2.58 -8.24
N ASP A 33 -6.21 3.69 -8.63
CA ASP A 33 -6.78 4.64 -7.67
C ASP A 33 -7.94 3.99 -6.91
N GLN A 34 -8.76 3.18 -7.59
CA GLN A 34 -9.81 2.43 -6.93
C GLN A 34 -9.23 1.39 -5.96
N ALA A 35 -8.16 0.71 -6.38
CA ALA A 35 -7.46 -0.25 -5.52
C ALA A 35 -6.92 0.41 -4.26
N ILE A 36 -6.35 1.60 -4.38
CA ILE A 36 -5.84 2.38 -3.25
C ILE A 36 -6.97 2.65 -2.24
N THR A 37 -8.13 3.08 -2.73
CA THR A 37 -9.29 3.34 -1.87
C THR A 37 -9.77 2.08 -1.18
N GLU A 38 -9.87 0.97 -1.91
CA GLU A 38 -10.33 -0.31 -1.36
C GLU A 38 -9.39 -0.83 -0.27
N VAL A 39 -8.07 -0.83 -0.54
CA VAL A 39 -7.07 -1.29 0.43
C VAL A 39 -7.05 -0.39 1.66
N TYR A 40 -7.15 0.92 1.47
CA TYR A 40 -7.23 1.87 2.58
C TYR A 40 -8.43 1.56 3.48
N ASN A 41 -9.59 1.33 2.87
CA ASN A 41 -10.81 1.02 3.63
C ASN A 41 -10.70 -0.30 4.39
N GLU A 42 -10.08 -1.32 3.78
CA GLU A 42 -9.83 -2.60 4.46
C GLU A 42 -8.92 -2.41 5.69
N LEU A 43 -7.82 -1.67 5.52
CA LEU A 43 -6.90 -1.40 6.62
C LEU A 43 -7.58 -0.58 7.72
N ARG A 44 -8.43 0.35 7.35
CA ARG A 44 -9.19 1.15 8.29
C ARG A 44 -10.15 0.29 9.11
N GLN A 45 -10.83 -0.66 8.47
CA GLN A 45 -11.71 -1.61 9.16
C GLN A 45 -10.96 -2.49 10.14
N MET A 46 -9.69 -2.78 9.86
CA MET A 46 -8.82 -3.54 10.75
C MET A 46 -8.12 -2.66 11.80
N ASN A 47 -8.44 -1.37 11.83
CA ASN A 47 -7.80 -0.37 12.71
C ASN A 47 -6.29 -0.27 12.50
N LEU A 48 -5.85 -0.42 11.26
CA LEU A 48 -4.43 -0.38 10.91
C LEU A 48 -4.00 0.92 10.23
N THR A 49 -4.89 1.90 10.09
CA THR A 49 -4.53 3.20 9.53
C THR A 49 -4.36 4.24 10.64
N THR A 50 -3.25 4.97 10.59
CA THR A 50 -3.00 6.10 11.49
C THR A 50 -3.12 7.43 10.76
N TRP A 51 -3.41 7.39 9.46
CA TRP A 51 -3.54 8.57 8.61
C TRP A 51 -4.97 8.68 8.08
N ALA A 52 -5.39 9.91 7.78
CA ALA A 52 -6.78 10.21 7.43
C ALA A 52 -7.05 10.29 5.92
N SER A 53 -6.00 10.28 5.09
CA SER A 53 -6.15 10.50 3.64
C SER A 53 -5.20 9.60 2.84
N THR A 54 -5.70 9.05 1.73
CA THR A 54 -4.88 8.29 0.79
C THR A 54 -3.87 9.16 0.03
N ASP A 55 -4.00 10.48 0.13
CA ASP A 55 -3.09 11.42 -0.53
C ASP A 55 -2.00 11.96 0.42
N ALA A 56 -1.98 11.48 1.64
CA ALA A 56 -1.00 11.90 2.65
C ALA A 56 -0.63 10.70 3.53
N VAL A 57 -0.04 9.68 2.91
CA VAL A 57 0.38 8.46 3.60
C VAL A 57 1.76 8.70 4.24
N PRO A 58 1.93 8.47 5.55
CA PRO A 58 3.23 8.62 6.18
C PRO A 58 4.29 7.76 5.51
N ASP A 59 5.51 8.28 5.40
CA ASP A 59 6.58 7.62 4.65
C ASP A 59 6.87 6.21 5.13
N GLU A 60 6.79 5.97 6.44
CA GLU A 60 7.07 4.65 7.03
C GLU A 60 6.02 3.60 6.65
N TYR A 61 4.82 4.01 6.23
CA TYR A 61 3.76 3.11 5.78
C TYR A 61 3.65 3.01 4.26
N ALA A 62 4.22 3.96 3.53
CA ALA A 62 3.95 4.13 2.09
C ALA A 62 4.33 2.91 1.27
N ARG A 63 5.52 2.35 1.49
CA ARG A 63 6.01 1.20 0.73
C ARG A 63 5.15 -0.05 0.98
N SER A 64 4.81 -0.29 2.24
CA SER A 64 3.97 -1.44 2.62
C SER A 64 2.56 -1.29 2.06
N PHE A 65 2.01 -0.09 2.13
CA PHE A 65 0.68 0.19 1.58
C PHE A 65 0.65 -0.02 0.07
N ALA A 66 1.65 0.49 -0.66
CA ALA A 66 1.76 0.29 -2.10
C ALA A 66 1.87 -1.19 -2.48
N MET A 67 2.57 -1.99 -1.68
CA MET A 67 2.67 -3.44 -1.92
C MET A 67 1.31 -4.13 -1.78
N LEU A 68 0.51 -3.73 -0.79
CA LEU A 68 -0.85 -4.28 -0.62
C LEU A 68 -1.75 -3.88 -1.80
N VAL A 69 -1.60 -2.67 -2.31
CA VAL A 69 -2.33 -2.23 -3.51
C VAL A 69 -1.94 -3.09 -4.71
N ALA A 70 -0.64 -3.33 -4.91
CA ALA A 70 -0.16 -4.19 -5.99
C ALA A 70 -0.73 -5.60 -5.89
N GLU A 71 -0.69 -6.19 -4.71
CA GLU A 71 -1.20 -7.54 -4.47
C GLU A 71 -2.70 -7.63 -4.81
N SER A 72 -3.48 -6.63 -4.47
CA SER A 72 -4.92 -6.62 -4.72
C SER A 72 -5.29 -6.64 -6.21
N ARG A 73 -4.37 -6.23 -7.08
CA ARG A 73 -4.59 -6.17 -8.54
C ARG A 73 -3.72 -7.14 -9.35
N ALA A 74 -2.91 -7.96 -8.69
CA ALA A 74 -1.96 -8.84 -9.39
C ALA A 74 -2.65 -9.84 -10.33
N VAL A 75 -3.77 -10.41 -9.90
CA VAL A 75 -4.53 -11.37 -10.73
C VAL A 75 -5.15 -10.68 -11.93
N LYS A 76 -5.68 -9.48 -11.74
CA LYS A 76 -6.34 -8.72 -12.82
C LYS A 76 -5.38 -8.41 -13.96
N TYR A 77 -4.13 -8.08 -13.65
CA TYR A 77 -3.12 -7.75 -14.65
C TYR A 77 -2.36 -8.95 -15.17
N GLN A 78 -2.78 -10.17 -14.81
CA GLN A 78 -2.20 -11.43 -15.30
C GLN A 78 -0.67 -11.47 -15.12
N ILE A 79 -0.22 -11.11 -13.92
CA ILE A 79 1.20 -11.07 -13.59
C ILE A 79 1.78 -12.49 -13.63
N PRO A 80 3.00 -12.69 -14.18
CA PRO A 80 3.63 -14.02 -14.21
C PRO A 80 3.75 -14.64 -12.83
N ASP A 81 3.61 -15.97 -12.73
CA ASP A 81 3.55 -16.70 -11.46
C ASP A 81 4.71 -16.40 -10.52
N ASN A 82 5.94 -16.33 -11.03
CA ASN A 82 7.10 -16.05 -10.18
C ASN A 82 7.02 -14.66 -9.55
N ARG A 83 6.56 -13.67 -10.28
CA ARG A 83 6.36 -12.31 -9.76
C ARG A 83 5.17 -12.28 -8.80
N TYR A 84 4.09 -12.99 -9.14
CA TYR A 84 2.90 -13.08 -8.29
C TYR A 84 3.24 -13.67 -6.92
N GLN A 85 4.03 -14.75 -6.88
CA GLN A 85 4.43 -15.35 -5.62
C GLN A 85 5.28 -14.40 -4.77
N ARG A 86 6.18 -13.66 -5.41
CA ARG A 86 6.98 -12.64 -4.71
C ARG A 86 6.08 -11.54 -4.13
N ILE A 87 5.12 -11.05 -4.92
CA ILE A 87 4.18 -10.01 -4.47
C ILE A 87 3.39 -10.51 -3.28
N LYS A 88 2.89 -11.75 -3.30
CA LYS A 88 2.16 -12.34 -2.18
C LYS A 88 2.99 -12.39 -0.91
N LEU A 89 4.24 -12.84 -1.02
CA LEU A 89 5.14 -12.90 0.14
C LEU A 89 5.42 -11.51 0.70
N GLU A 90 5.70 -10.55 -0.17
CA GLU A 90 5.99 -9.18 0.24
C GLU A 90 4.76 -8.50 0.83
N ALA A 91 3.56 -8.82 0.32
CA ALA A 91 2.31 -8.30 0.88
C ALA A 91 2.05 -8.84 2.29
N SER A 92 2.35 -10.12 2.54
CA SER A 92 2.25 -10.69 3.87
C SER A 92 3.20 -10.00 4.85
N SER A 93 4.44 -9.75 4.42
CA SER A 93 5.42 -9.00 5.22
C SER A 93 4.97 -7.55 5.44
N ALA A 94 4.35 -6.94 4.41
CA ALA A 94 3.86 -5.56 4.50
C ALA A 94 2.77 -5.41 5.56
N ILE A 95 1.82 -6.34 5.62
CA ILE A 95 0.74 -6.30 6.61
C ILE A 95 1.32 -6.42 8.03
N MET A 96 2.29 -7.33 8.22
CA MET A 96 2.96 -7.50 9.50
C MET A 96 3.73 -6.25 9.91
N ARG A 97 4.38 -5.59 8.95
CA ARG A 97 5.11 -4.35 9.21
C ARG A 97 4.17 -3.22 9.61
N ILE A 98 3.02 -3.10 8.93
CA ILE A 98 2.01 -2.09 9.26
C ILE A 98 1.50 -2.31 10.69
N ARG A 99 1.22 -3.57 11.06
CA ARG A 99 0.78 -3.90 12.41
C ARG A 99 1.82 -3.56 13.46
N ALA A 100 3.09 -3.85 13.18
CA ALA A 100 4.19 -3.53 14.09
C ALA A 100 4.37 -2.03 14.27
N LEU A 101 4.31 -1.27 13.18
CA LEU A 101 4.42 0.19 13.22
C LEU A 101 3.27 0.81 13.99
N GLN A 102 2.05 0.32 13.78
CA GLN A 102 0.89 0.82 14.47
C GLN A 102 0.94 0.50 15.97
N ALA A 103 1.37 -0.69 16.34
CA ALA A 103 1.54 -1.07 17.75
C ALA A 103 2.55 -0.15 18.44
N LYS A 104 3.64 0.17 17.76
CA LYS A 104 4.65 1.11 18.26
C LYS A 104 4.05 2.51 18.47
N ASP A 105 3.28 2.99 17.50
CA ASP A 105 2.64 4.30 17.59
C ASP A 105 1.64 4.35 18.75
N LYS A 106 0.85 3.29 18.94
CA LYS A 106 -0.10 3.20 20.04
C LYS A 106 0.58 3.14 21.40
N LEU A 107 1.68 2.39 21.51
CA LEU A 107 2.46 2.31 22.76
C LEU A 107 3.05 3.66 23.11
N GLY A 108 3.57 4.40 22.12
CA GLY A 108 4.07 5.74 22.33
C GLY A 108 3.01 6.68 22.87
N GLN A 109 1.80 6.62 22.31
CA GLN A 109 0.66 7.41 22.79
C GLN A 109 0.26 7.04 24.20
N THR A 110 0.22 5.74 24.52
CA THR A 110 -0.13 5.27 25.85
C THR A 110 0.89 5.75 26.89
N GLU A 111 2.17 5.70 26.58
CA GLU A 111 3.21 6.18 27.48
C GLU A 111 3.08 7.67 27.76
N ILE A 112 2.76 8.47 26.75
CA ILE A 112 2.55 9.90 26.89
C ILE A 112 1.32 10.17 27.76
N GLU A 113 0.25 9.43 27.57
CA GLU A 113 -0.98 9.59 28.35
C GLU A 113 -0.80 9.20 29.81
N SER A 114 0.08 8.25 30.10
CA SER A 114 0.33 7.78 31.45
C SER A 114 1.32 8.66 32.24
N MET A 115 1.96 9.59 31.57
CA MET A 115 2.83 10.57 32.21
C MET A 115 2.04 11.79 32.68
#